data_e2b8c485a0b7c6d15cc3755bd2ec2d91
#
_entry.id   e2b8c485a0b7c6d15cc3755bd2ec2d91
#
_cell.length_a   1.000
_cell.length_b   1.000
_cell.length_c   1.000
_cell.angle_alpha   90.00
_cell.angle_beta   90.00
_cell.angle_gamma   90.00
#
_symmetry.space_group_name_H-M   'P 1'
#
loop_
_entity.id
_entity.type
_entity.pdbx_description
1 polymer ?
#
loop_
_entity_poly.entity_id
_entity_poly.type
_entity_poly.pdbx_seq_one_letter_code
_entity_poly.pdbx_strand_id
1 'polypeptide(L)'
;MAKIENKPHLTNFIKQNYIWILMIVTMSCIHLLYMYLIGARKQDLVYAAVLDAILLLITVLVGFFRYSSKVKALSNALKRPVEEQAQLPEATDDVEILYHRLLENQSIARSESESSAAIRQSQMRDYYSMWVHQIKTPISAMKLLLEAEREELGQLICDDEQSQCHIGDMTGGNIGAAGLNAALKQQAVLTELSDNMDSFEDELFRIEEYVGMALQYQRVSSTENDFVLEKVSVDGVIRDTIKKYAKIMIRRHIGINYSGTGQEVYTDGKWLAFMLEQILSNAIKYTPQGVVTIETAEEKDRFFITIKDTGIGIKAEDLPRVFEKGYTGYNGHADKKATGIGLYLCRQMADKLGHTIRMESEIGKGTKVWIGFELDYADVRD
;
A
#
# COMPACT_ATOMS: atom_id res chain seq x y z
N MET A 1 -25.77 -7.50 25.61
CA MET A 1 -25.37 -8.92 25.44
C MET A 1 -25.98 -9.72 26.57
N ALA A 2 -26.97 -10.56 26.27
CA ALA A 2 -27.57 -11.43 27.30
C ALA A 2 -26.52 -12.46 27.74
N LYS A 3 -26.34 -12.56 29.05
CA LYS A 3 -25.44 -13.54 29.68
C LYS A 3 -26.00 -14.94 29.39
N ILE A 4 -25.47 -15.61 28.39
CA ILE A 4 -25.84 -17.00 28.08
C ILE A 4 -25.28 -17.85 29.23
N GLU A 5 -26.15 -18.24 30.15
CA GLU A 5 -25.80 -19.22 31.19
C GLU A 5 -25.49 -20.54 30.53
N ASN A 6 -24.25 -21.00 30.64
CA ASN A 6 -23.70 -22.19 30.00
C ASN A 6 -24.24 -23.52 30.57
N LYS A 7 -25.39 -23.53 31.24
CA LYS A 7 -25.99 -24.75 31.80
C LYS A 7 -27.26 -25.12 31.05
N PRO A 8 -27.47 -26.41 30.75
CA PRO A 8 -28.70 -26.84 30.13
C PRO A 8 -29.88 -26.69 31.12
N HIS A 9 -30.79 -25.77 30.79
CA HIS A 9 -31.99 -25.53 31.61
C HIS A 9 -33.14 -26.37 31.11
N LEU A 10 -33.79 -27.11 32.02
CA LEU A 10 -34.98 -27.93 31.72
C LEU A 10 -36.11 -27.08 31.11
N THR A 11 -36.24 -25.83 31.59
CA THR A 11 -37.24 -24.87 31.08
C THR A 11 -37.08 -24.56 29.60
N ASN A 12 -35.85 -24.42 29.11
CA ASN A 12 -35.55 -24.15 27.69
C ASN A 12 -35.81 -25.39 26.84
N PHE A 13 -35.45 -26.59 27.32
CA PHE A 13 -35.79 -27.86 26.69
C PHE A 13 -37.30 -28.02 26.49
N ILE A 14 -38.09 -27.79 27.57
CA ILE A 14 -39.54 -27.88 27.52
C ILE A 14 -40.13 -26.86 26.53
N LYS A 15 -39.64 -25.60 26.54
CA LYS A 15 -40.09 -24.58 25.58
C LYS A 15 -39.79 -24.93 24.13
N GLN A 16 -38.67 -25.56 23.88
CA GLN A 16 -38.27 -25.94 22.52
C GLN A 16 -39.07 -27.17 22.00
N ASN A 17 -39.43 -28.09 22.91
CA ASN A 17 -40.05 -29.35 22.55
C ASN A 17 -41.55 -29.42 22.96
N TYR A 18 -42.17 -28.30 23.35
CA TYR A 18 -43.54 -28.30 23.92
C TYR A 18 -44.57 -28.92 22.97
N ILE A 19 -44.41 -28.76 21.64
CA ILE A 19 -45.31 -29.31 20.65
C ILE A 19 -45.29 -30.83 20.68
N TRP A 20 -44.09 -31.44 20.72
CA TRP A 20 -43.92 -32.89 20.79
C TRP A 20 -44.42 -33.46 22.13
N ILE A 21 -44.17 -32.79 23.22
CA ILE A 21 -44.66 -33.18 24.56
C ILE A 21 -46.17 -33.10 24.56
N LEU A 22 -46.79 -32.05 24.01
CA LEU A 22 -48.23 -31.89 23.92
C LEU A 22 -48.85 -33.00 23.04
N MET A 23 -48.24 -33.36 21.89
CA MET A 23 -48.68 -34.44 21.06
C MET A 23 -48.71 -35.80 21.78
N ILE A 24 -47.66 -36.11 22.55
CA ILE A 24 -47.57 -37.36 23.31
C ILE A 24 -48.68 -37.40 24.40
N VAL A 25 -48.86 -36.27 25.09
CA VAL A 25 -49.94 -36.15 26.13
C VAL A 25 -51.33 -36.30 25.52
N THR A 26 -51.60 -35.66 24.37
CA THR A 26 -52.90 -35.81 23.66
C THR A 26 -53.13 -37.22 23.17
N MET A 27 -52.12 -37.92 22.62
CA MET A 27 -52.24 -39.32 22.25
C MET A 27 -52.52 -40.22 23.43
N SER A 28 -51.89 -40.01 24.58
CA SER A 28 -52.14 -40.72 25.82
C SER A 28 -53.58 -40.50 26.31
N CYS A 29 -54.09 -39.25 26.27
CA CYS A 29 -55.48 -38.94 26.59
C CYS A 29 -56.47 -39.63 25.68
N ILE A 30 -56.18 -39.67 24.35
CA ILE A 30 -57.04 -40.39 23.37
C ILE A 30 -57.00 -41.88 23.65
N HIS A 31 -55.84 -42.47 23.96
CA HIS A 31 -55.71 -43.89 24.27
C HIS A 31 -56.53 -44.27 25.53
N LEU A 32 -56.44 -43.48 26.59
CA LEU A 32 -57.23 -43.71 27.84
C LEU A 32 -58.73 -43.54 27.57
N LEU A 33 -59.14 -42.53 26.81
CA LEU A 33 -60.53 -42.32 26.42
C LEU A 33 -61.08 -43.52 25.62
N TYR A 34 -60.29 -44.05 24.66
CA TYR A 34 -60.66 -45.22 23.88
C TYR A 34 -60.83 -46.46 24.79
N MET A 35 -59.92 -46.73 25.74
CA MET A 35 -60.03 -47.82 26.69
C MET A 35 -61.29 -47.68 27.57
N TYR A 36 -61.62 -46.44 28.00
CA TYR A 36 -62.81 -46.14 28.77
C TYR A 36 -64.09 -46.45 27.97
N LEU A 37 -64.17 -46.04 26.70
CA LEU A 37 -65.38 -46.27 25.81
C LEU A 37 -65.62 -47.72 25.49
N ILE A 38 -64.61 -48.59 25.43
CA ILE A 38 -64.73 -50.04 25.24
C ILE A 38 -65.18 -50.74 26.52
N GLY A 39 -65.26 -50.03 27.66
CA GLY A 39 -65.73 -50.66 28.92
C GLY A 39 -64.63 -51.42 29.65
N ALA A 40 -63.39 -51.08 29.48
CA ALA A 40 -62.24 -51.67 30.21
C ALA A 40 -62.45 -51.59 31.71
N ARG A 41 -61.98 -52.60 32.47
CA ARG A 41 -62.00 -52.58 33.93
C ARG A 41 -61.13 -51.44 34.50
N LYS A 42 -61.55 -50.88 35.63
CA LYS A 42 -60.81 -49.79 36.29
C LYS A 42 -59.32 -50.12 36.54
N GLN A 43 -59.00 -51.39 36.81
CA GLN A 43 -57.64 -51.84 36.96
C GLN A 43 -56.82 -51.75 35.68
N ASP A 44 -57.39 -52.12 34.51
CA ASP A 44 -56.78 -52.06 33.19
C ASP A 44 -56.52 -50.61 32.78
N LEU A 45 -57.42 -49.68 33.09
CA LEU A 45 -57.25 -48.24 32.88
C LEU A 45 -56.06 -47.66 33.67
N VAL A 46 -55.94 -48.07 34.95
CA VAL A 46 -54.82 -47.66 35.77
C VAL A 46 -53.49 -48.19 35.25
N TYR A 47 -53.44 -49.47 34.82
CA TYR A 47 -52.25 -50.03 34.20
C TYR A 47 -51.86 -49.31 32.89
N ALA A 48 -52.80 -48.99 32.03
CA ALA A 48 -52.60 -48.26 30.80
C ALA A 48 -52.04 -46.84 31.12
N ALA A 49 -52.64 -46.12 32.08
CA ALA A 49 -52.18 -44.78 32.49
C ALA A 49 -50.74 -44.78 33.04
N VAL A 50 -50.39 -45.79 33.85
CA VAL A 50 -49.04 -45.95 34.39
C VAL A 50 -48.05 -46.25 33.27
N LEU A 51 -48.40 -47.11 32.30
CA LEU A 51 -47.54 -47.44 31.15
C LEU A 51 -47.31 -46.21 30.28
N ASP A 52 -48.34 -45.44 29.96
CA ASP A 52 -48.26 -44.20 29.18
C ASP A 52 -47.38 -43.15 29.90
N ALA A 53 -47.54 -43.01 31.25
CA ALA A 53 -46.70 -42.10 32.02
C ALA A 53 -45.22 -42.52 32.03
N ILE A 54 -44.92 -43.81 32.12
CA ILE A 54 -43.55 -44.32 32.04
C ILE A 54 -42.96 -44.06 30.65
N LEU A 55 -43.73 -44.28 29.58
CA LEU A 55 -43.29 -44.03 28.21
C LEU A 55 -42.96 -42.52 27.98
N LEU A 56 -43.85 -41.64 28.49
CA LEU A 56 -43.64 -40.18 28.45
C LEU A 56 -42.37 -39.77 29.23
N LEU A 57 -42.21 -40.35 30.42
CA LEU A 57 -40.99 -40.06 31.24
C LEU A 57 -39.72 -40.48 30.52
N ILE A 58 -39.68 -41.67 29.91
CA ILE A 58 -38.53 -42.18 29.18
C ILE A 58 -38.21 -41.25 27.98
N THR A 59 -39.21 -40.89 27.18
CA THR A 59 -39.02 -40.04 26.00
C THR A 59 -38.52 -38.63 26.38
N VAL A 60 -39.04 -38.03 27.43
CA VAL A 60 -38.56 -36.75 27.95
C VAL A 60 -37.12 -36.85 28.49
N LEU A 61 -36.80 -37.91 29.22
CA LEU A 61 -35.43 -38.14 29.75
C LEU A 61 -34.41 -38.30 28.62
N VAL A 62 -34.69 -39.14 27.64
CA VAL A 62 -33.81 -39.36 26.48
C VAL A 62 -33.62 -38.07 25.71
N GLY A 63 -34.70 -37.32 25.44
CA GLY A 63 -34.65 -36.03 24.76
C GLY A 63 -33.80 -35.01 25.55
N PHE A 64 -33.98 -34.93 26.85
CA PHE A 64 -33.20 -34.02 27.69
C PHE A 64 -31.73 -34.40 27.74
N PHE A 65 -31.37 -35.67 27.82
CA PHE A 65 -29.97 -36.12 27.75
C PHE A 65 -29.28 -35.72 26.42
N ARG A 66 -29.96 -35.93 25.29
CA ARG A 66 -29.46 -35.50 23.98
C ARG A 66 -29.27 -33.99 23.89
N TYR A 67 -30.26 -33.20 24.34
CA TYR A 67 -30.18 -31.75 24.43
C TYR A 67 -29.00 -31.28 25.32
N SER A 68 -28.88 -31.86 26.51
CA SER A 68 -27.82 -31.52 27.47
C SER A 68 -26.43 -31.82 26.91
N SER A 69 -26.25 -32.93 26.21
CA SER A 69 -24.99 -33.32 25.56
C SER A 69 -24.61 -32.31 24.49
N LYS A 70 -25.56 -31.91 23.63
CA LYS A 70 -25.33 -30.90 22.56
C LYS A 70 -24.95 -29.54 23.16
N VAL A 71 -25.70 -29.04 24.17
CA VAL A 71 -25.39 -27.76 24.82
C VAL A 71 -24.02 -27.76 25.45
N LYS A 72 -23.62 -28.87 26.11
CA LYS A 72 -22.27 -29.00 26.69
C LYS A 72 -21.18 -29.00 25.62
N ALA A 73 -21.39 -29.72 24.50
CA ALA A 73 -20.43 -29.77 23.41
C ALA A 73 -20.21 -28.38 22.77
N LEU A 74 -21.29 -27.63 22.49
CA LEU A 74 -21.24 -26.26 21.98
C LEU A 74 -20.60 -25.30 22.99
N SER A 75 -20.93 -25.43 24.27
CA SER A 75 -20.33 -24.60 25.34
C SER A 75 -18.82 -24.83 25.46
N ASN A 76 -18.37 -26.06 25.29
CA ASN A 76 -16.95 -26.40 25.31
C ASN A 76 -16.23 -25.90 24.04
N ALA A 77 -16.87 -25.94 22.88
CA ALA A 77 -16.34 -25.38 21.65
C ALA A 77 -16.17 -23.84 21.75
N LEU A 78 -17.11 -23.13 22.39
CA LEU A 78 -17.00 -21.68 22.64
C LEU A 78 -15.85 -21.27 23.57
N LYS A 79 -15.35 -22.17 24.40
CA LYS A 79 -14.23 -21.90 25.34
C LYS A 79 -12.87 -22.17 24.73
N ARG A 80 -12.80 -22.82 23.58
CA ARG A 80 -11.53 -23.10 22.88
C ARG A 80 -11.04 -21.86 22.11
N PRO A 81 -9.71 -21.68 21.95
CA PRO A 81 -9.14 -20.68 21.08
C PRO A 81 -9.71 -20.83 19.66
N VAL A 82 -9.79 -19.73 18.93
CA VAL A 82 -10.39 -19.67 17.58
C VAL A 82 -9.71 -20.68 16.62
N GLU A 83 -8.44 -20.97 16.82
CA GLU A 83 -7.63 -21.91 16.03
C GLU A 83 -8.06 -23.40 16.20
N GLU A 84 -8.67 -23.76 17.33
CA GLU A 84 -9.16 -25.11 17.64
C GLU A 84 -10.67 -25.27 17.46
N GLN A 85 -11.38 -24.22 17.04
CA GLN A 85 -12.86 -24.22 16.88
C GLN A 85 -13.35 -25.06 15.68
N ALA A 86 -12.45 -25.67 14.91
CA ALA A 86 -12.78 -26.43 13.68
C ALA A 86 -13.60 -27.73 13.92
N GLN A 87 -13.85 -28.14 15.18
CA GLN A 87 -14.65 -29.32 15.50
C GLN A 87 -15.96 -28.94 16.17
N LEU A 88 -16.92 -28.43 15.37
CA LEU A 88 -18.31 -28.36 15.78
C LEU A 88 -18.89 -29.81 15.94
N PRO A 89 -19.82 -30.03 16.88
CA PRO A 89 -20.50 -31.33 16.98
C PRO A 89 -21.15 -31.68 15.65
N GLU A 90 -21.23 -32.98 15.31
CA GLU A 90 -21.88 -33.44 14.08
C GLU A 90 -23.31 -32.88 13.98
N ALA A 91 -23.60 -32.27 12.83
CA ALA A 91 -24.93 -31.75 12.56
C ALA A 91 -25.89 -32.91 12.37
N THR A 92 -27.02 -32.86 13.07
CA THR A 92 -28.06 -33.91 13.01
C THR A 92 -29.32 -33.46 12.29
N ASP A 93 -29.41 -32.19 11.92
CA ASP A 93 -30.55 -31.58 11.26
C ASP A 93 -30.07 -30.68 10.10
N ASP A 94 -30.90 -30.57 9.03
CA ASP A 94 -30.60 -29.75 7.86
C ASP A 94 -30.32 -28.28 8.21
N VAL A 95 -30.98 -27.76 9.23
CA VAL A 95 -30.79 -26.41 9.73
C VAL A 95 -29.39 -26.26 10.38
N GLU A 96 -28.96 -27.26 11.13
CA GLU A 96 -27.62 -27.29 11.73
C GLU A 96 -26.53 -27.33 10.65
N ILE A 97 -26.75 -28.12 9.58
CA ILE A 97 -25.84 -28.19 8.41
C ILE A 97 -25.68 -26.81 7.76
N LEU A 98 -26.80 -26.08 7.57
CA LEU A 98 -26.76 -24.73 7.00
C LEU A 98 -26.04 -23.73 7.91
N TYR A 99 -26.26 -23.80 9.22
CA TYR A 99 -25.51 -22.97 10.19
C TYR A 99 -24.02 -23.29 10.19
N HIS A 100 -23.62 -24.58 10.10
CA HIS A 100 -22.21 -24.95 10.01
C HIS A 100 -21.56 -24.39 8.74
N ARG A 101 -22.23 -24.47 7.58
CA ARG A 101 -21.74 -23.87 6.33
C ARG A 101 -21.62 -22.35 6.42
N LEU A 102 -22.58 -21.70 7.06
CA LEU A 102 -22.54 -20.24 7.24
C LEU A 102 -21.35 -19.83 8.13
N LEU A 103 -21.10 -20.54 9.23
CA LEU A 103 -19.97 -20.30 10.11
C LEU A 103 -18.64 -20.62 9.42
N GLU A 104 -18.56 -21.68 8.65
CA GLU A 104 -17.39 -22.05 7.85
C GLU A 104 -17.05 -20.97 6.83
N ASN A 105 -18.03 -20.54 6.02
CA ASN A 105 -17.85 -19.44 5.06
C ASN A 105 -17.40 -18.14 5.76
N GLN A 106 -17.95 -17.85 6.92
CA GLN A 106 -17.59 -16.66 7.70
C GLN A 106 -16.16 -16.76 8.25
N SER A 107 -15.74 -17.97 8.68
CA SER A 107 -14.38 -18.20 9.16
C SER A 107 -13.33 -18.13 8.04
N ILE A 108 -13.66 -18.64 6.85
CA ILE A 108 -12.81 -18.53 5.65
C ILE A 108 -12.65 -17.06 5.26
N ALA A 109 -13.74 -16.31 5.11
CA ALA A 109 -13.71 -14.89 4.75
C ALA A 109 -12.91 -14.06 5.79
N ARG A 110 -13.03 -14.38 7.07
CA ARG A 110 -12.25 -13.74 8.13
C ARG A 110 -10.77 -14.07 8.02
N SER A 111 -10.40 -15.34 7.83
CA SER A 111 -9.02 -15.78 7.66
C SER A 111 -8.36 -15.14 6.44
N GLU A 112 -9.07 -15.04 5.32
CA GLU A 112 -8.60 -14.34 4.12
C GLU A 112 -8.39 -12.85 4.38
N SER A 113 -9.29 -12.20 5.10
CA SER A 113 -9.17 -10.79 5.48
C SER A 113 -7.97 -10.56 6.42
N GLU A 114 -7.80 -11.40 7.44
CA GLU A 114 -6.67 -11.32 8.39
C GLU A 114 -5.33 -11.58 7.68
N SER A 115 -5.27 -12.59 6.80
CA SER A 115 -4.10 -12.89 5.98
C SER A 115 -3.73 -11.73 5.06
N SER A 116 -4.73 -11.17 4.36
CA SER A 116 -4.55 -10.01 3.49
C SER A 116 -4.07 -8.76 4.27
N ALA A 117 -4.58 -8.56 5.49
CA ALA A 117 -4.15 -7.47 6.36
C ALA A 117 -2.69 -7.67 6.83
N ALA A 118 -2.31 -8.90 7.21
CA ALA A 118 -0.95 -9.23 7.61
C ALA A 118 0.06 -9.05 6.46
N ILE A 119 -0.31 -9.47 5.24
CA ILE A 119 0.51 -9.25 4.04
C ILE A 119 0.69 -7.76 3.78
N ARG A 120 -0.39 -6.97 3.81
CA ARG A 120 -0.31 -5.50 3.64
C ARG A 120 0.57 -4.85 4.69
N GLN A 121 0.45 -5.27 5.96
CA GLN A 121 1.27 -4.74 7.05
C GLN A 121 2.76 -5.10 6.90
N SER A 122 3.08 -6.33 6.45
CA SER A 122 4.45 -6.73 6.15
C SER A 122 5.03 -5.90 5.01
N GLN A 123 4.29 -5.77 3.91
CA GLN A 123 4.70 -4.95 2.77
C GLN A 123 4.94 -3.48 3.16
N MET A 124 4.13 -2.93 4.08
CA MET A 124 4.31 -1.58 4.58
C MET A 124 5.58 -1.45 5.43
N ARG A 125 5.87 -2.43 6.31
CA ARG A 125 7.12 -2.44 7.11
C ARG A 125 8.36 -2.51 6.24
N ASP A 126 8.36 -3.39 5.24
CA ASP A 126 9.50 -3.54 4.30
C ASP A 126 9.73 -2.23 3.54
N TYR A 127 8.65 -1.59 3.12
CA TYR A 127 8.68 -0.30 2.46
C TYR A 127 9.26 0.80 3.36
N TYR A 128 8.79 0.95 4.61
CA TYR A 128 9.33 1.94 5.54
C TYR A 128 10.80 1.70 5.85
N SER A 129 11.22 0.45 6.01
CA SER A 129 12.63 0.10 6.25
C SER A 129 13.52 0.57 5.10
N MET A 130 13.12 0.29 3.86
CA MET A 130 13.85 0.73 2.67
C MET A 130 13.88 2.26 2.57
N TRP A 131 12.77 2.93 2.83
CA TRP A 131 12.65 4.38 2.76
C TRP A 131 13.53 5.09 3.81
N VAL A 132 13.55 4.62 5.05
CA VAL A 132 14.44 5.13 6.09
C VAL A 132 15.90 5.03 5.65
N HIS A 133 16.29 3.92 5.02
CA HIS A 133 17.63 3.73 4.48
C HIS A 133 17.96 4.73 3.36
N GLN A 134 17.01 4.98 2.46
CA GLN A 134 17.19 5.90 1.33
C GLN A 134 17.30 7.37 1.75
N ILE A 135 16.59 7.79 2.81
CA ILE A 135 16.73 9.14 3.38
C ILE A 135 18.03 9.29 4.18
N LYS A 136 18.46 8.23 4.89
CA LYS A 136 19.70 8.30 5.68
C LYS A 136 20.92 8.56 4.80
N THR A 137 20.96 8.06 3.57
CA THR A 137 22.07 8.22 2.64
C THR A 137 22.35 9.68 2.28
N PRO A 138 21.39 10.47 1.74
CA PRO A 138 21.61 11.88 1.44
C PRO A 138 21.87 12.72 2.70
N ILE A 139 21.22 12.40 3.83
CA ILE A 139 21.54 13.09 5.10
C ILE A 139 22.99 12.87 5.51
N SER A 140 23.51 11.65 5.35
CA SER A 140 24.92 11.35 5.66
C SER A 140 25.86 12.03 4.69
N ALA A 141 25.51 12.14 3.40
CA ALA A 141 26.29 12.88 2.42
C ALA A 141 26.35 14.38 2.75
N MET A 142 25.22 14.99 3.10
CA MET A 142 25.18 16.39 3.54
C MET A 142 26.03 16.63 4.80
N LYS A 143 26.02 15.71 5.77
CA LYS A 143 26.86 15.83 6.96
C LYS A 143 28.34 15.80 6.61
N LEU A 144 28.78 14.93 5.73
CA LEU A 144 30.15 14.84 5.27
C LEU A 144 30.60 16.14 4.54
N LEU A 145 29.74 16.70 3.70
CA LEU A 145 29.97 17.98 3.03
C LEU A 145 30.13 19.10 4.07
N LEU A 146 29.25 19.19 5.07
CA LEU A 146 29.32 20.17 6.14
C LEU A 146 30.60 20.02 6.98
N GLU A 147 31.03 18.82 7.27
CA GLU A 147 32.29 18.56 8.01
C GLU A 147 33.51 19.00 7.21
N ALA A 148 33.54 18.69 5.89
CA ALA A 148 34.61 19.11 5.00
C ALA A 148 34.71 20.64 4.92
N GLU A 149 33.57 21.35 4.69
CA GLU A 149 33.57 22.81 4.69
C GLU A 149 34.04 23.43 6.02
N ARG A 150 33.65 22.80 7.14
CA ARG A 150 34.06 23.28 8.46
C ARG A 150 35.58 23.15 8.70
N GLU A 151 36.21 22.06 8.17
CA GLU A 151 37.64 21.86 8.23
C GLU A 151 38.39 22.89 7.36
N GLU A 152 37.89 23.14 6.12
CA GLU A 152 38.49 24.11 5.21
C GLU A 152 38.41 25.55 5.76
N LEU A 153 37.25 25.96 6.26
CA LEU A 153 37.07 27.24 6.92
C LEU A 153 38.01 27.39 8.13
N GLY A 154 38.19 26.31 8.91
CA GLY A 154 39.14 26.28 10.02
C GLY A 154 40.59 26.49 9.59
N GLN A 155 41.01 25.87 8.47
CA GLN A 155 42.35 26.02 7.91
C GLN A 155 42.57 27.43 7.36
N LEU A 156 41.60 28.02 6.67
CA LEU A 156 41.68 29.40 6.16
C LEU A 156 41.83 30.44 7.29
N ILE A 157 41.12 30.26 8.39
CA ILE A 157 41.23 31.15 9.57
C ILE A 157 42.63 31.04 10.20
N CYS A 158 43.18 29.82 10.30
CA CYS A 158 44.52 29.62 10.83
C CYS A 158 45.63 30.20 9.91
N ASP A 159 45.47 30.07 8.57
CA ASP A 159 46.39 30.63 7.58
C ASP A 159 46.36 32.18 7.58
N ASP A 160 45.21 32.81 7.81
CA ASP A 160 45.04 34.25 7.87
C ASP A 160 45.67 34.83 9.15
N GLU A 161 45.53 34.16 10.31
CA GLU A 161 46.18 34.53 11.57
C GLU A 161 47.73 34.43 11.48
N GLN A 162 48.27 33.39 10.81
CA GLN A 162 49.70 33.25 10.58
C GLN A 162 50.23 34.27 9.57
N SER A 163 49.45 34.65 8.56
CA SER A 163 49.82 35.66 7.58
C SER A 163 49.85 37.07 8.20
N GLN A 164 48.96 37.39 9.14
CA GLN A 164 48.98 38.67 9.87
C GLN A 164 50.17 38.80 10.82
N CYS A 165 50.64 37.71 11.40
CA CYS A 165 51.88 37.75 12.24
C CYS A 165 53.17 38.02 11.45
N HIS A 166 53.17 37.68 10.12
CA HIS A 166 54.37 37.88 9.27
C HIS A 166 54.43 39.25 8.54
N ILE A 167 53.32 40.00 8.45
CA ILE A 167 53.24 41.30 7.78
C ILE A 167 53.86 42.41 8.64
N GLY A 168 54.07 42.16 9.92
CA GLY A 168 54.75 43.13 10.84
C GLY A 168 56.20 43.43 10.57
N ASP A 169 56.92 42.64 9.70
CA ASP A 169 58.39 42.70 9.59
C ASP A 169 58.93 42.93 8.16
N MET A 170 58.09 43.19 7.14
CA MET A 170 58.53 43.45 5.75
C MET A 170 57.97 44.73 5.16
N THR A 171 58.74 45.84 5.40
CA THR A 171 58.64 47.04 4.56
C THR A 171 59.48 46.83 3.28
N GLY A 172 58.78 46.77 2.14
CA GLY A 172 59.38 46.98 0.82
C GLY A 172 59.22 45.87 -0.22
N GLY A 173 58.35 46.07 -1.11
CA GLY A 173 58.47 45.61 -2.52
C GLY A 173 58.06 44.21 -2.84
N ASN A 174 56.76 43.85 -2.69
CA ASN A 174 56.10 42.80 -3.53
C ASN A 174 54.58 42.77 -3.30
N ILE A 175 53.93 43.89 -3.19
CA ILE A 175 52.47 43.97 -2.90
C ILE A 175 51.63 43.42 -4.07
N GLY A 176 52.15 43.44 -5.30
CA GLY A 176 51.39 42.97 -6.48
C GLY A 176 51.22 41.46 -6.58
N ALA A 177 52.23 40.68 -6.28
CA ALA A 177 52.17 39.20 -6.38
C ALA A 177 51.45 38.56 -5.17
N ALA A 178 51.63 39.11 -3.97
CA ALA A 178 50.93 38.63 -2.76
C ALA A 178 49.43 38.94 -2.82
N GLY A 179 49.05 40.12 -3.29
CA GLY A 179 47.63 40.47 -3.48
C GLY A 179 46.92 39.65 -4.56
N LEU A 180 47.64 39.33 -5.67
CA LEU A 180 47.11 38.46 -6.72
C LEU A 180 46.92 37.01 -6.23
N ASN A 181 47.87 36.49 -5.47
CA ASN A 181 47.75 35.14 -4.89
C ASN A 181 46.63 35.05 -3.83
N ALA A 182 46.42 36.10 -3.03
CA ALA A 182 45.30 36.18 -2.09
C ALA A 182 43.96 36.24 -2.80
N ALA A 183 43.84 37.03 -3.88
CA ALA A 183 42.61 37.09 -4.68
C ALA A 183 42.29 35.77 -5.41
N LEU A 184 43.34 35.08 -5.93
CA LEU A 184 43.15 33.76 -6.56
C LEU A 184 42.73 32.70 -5.55
N LYS A 185 43.31 32.68 -4.33
CA LYS A 185 42.86 31.81 -3.24
C LYS A 185 41.41 32.10 -2.84
N GLN A 186 41.03 33.34 -2.69
CA GLN A 186 39.69 33.76 -2.34
C GLN A 186 38.68 33.36 -3.42
N GLN A 187 39.04 33.44 -4.71
CA GLN A 187 38.20 33.03 -5.80
C GLN A 187 38.05 31.51 -5.88
N ALA A 188 39.12 30.75 -5.59
CA ALA A 188 39.06 29.29 -5.52
C ALA A 188 38.11 28.82 -4.40
N VAL A 189 38.20 29.40 -3.20
CA VAL A 189 37.30 29.10 -2.07
C VAL A 189 35.87 29.45 -2.37
N LEU A 190 35.58 30.57 -3.02
CA LEU A 190 34.21 30.93 -3.42
C LEU A 190 33.64 29.97 -4.45
N THR A 191 34.48 29.44 -5.36
CA THR A 191 34.05 28.44 -6.34
C THR A 191 33.72 27.11 -5.67
N GLU A 192 34.57 26.67 -4.77
CA GLU A 192 34.39 25.42 -4.01
C GLU A 192 33.16 25.48 -3.08
N LEU A 193 32.96 26.61 -2.40
CA LEU A 193 31.77 26.88 -1.62
C LEU A 193 30.49 26.81 -2.48
N SER A 194 30.54 27.36 -3.71
CA SER A 194 29.44 27.29 -4.67
C SER A 194 29.12 25.85 -5.09
N ASP A 195 30.15 25.06 -5.40
CA ASP A 195 30.00 23.66 -5.83
C ASP A 195 29.46 22.78 -4.69
N ASN A 196 29.87 23.04 -3.46
CA ASN A 196 29.38 22.38 -2.27
C ASN A 196 27.92 22.76 -1.99
N MET A 197 27.52 24.01 -2.12
CA MET A 197 26.14 24.46 -2.01
C MET A 197 25.24 23.78 -3.04
N ASP A 198 25.69 23.65 -4.28
CA ASP A 198 24.98 22.93 -5.33
C ASP A 198 24.80 21.44 -5.01
N SER A 199 25.81 20.82 -4.41
CA SER A 199 25.76 19.43 -3.95
C SER A 199 24.76 19.25 -2.79
N PHE A 200 24.68 20.22 -1.88
CA PHE A 200 23.67 20.26 -0.82
C PHE A 200 22.25 20.35 -1.37
N GLU A 201 22.02 21.24 -2.33
CA GLU A 201 20.71 21.37 -2.97
C GLU A 201 20.30 20.05 -3.64
N ASP A 202 21.21 19.33 -4.28
CA ASP A 202 20.93 18.05 -4.90
C ASP A 202 20.52 16.96 -3.89
N GLU A 203 21.22 16.88 -2.75
CA GLU A 203 20.87 15.89 -1.72
C GLU A 203 19.55 16.27 -1.02
N LEU A 204 19.27 17.57 -0.81
CA LEU A 204 17.98 18.03 -0.28
C LEU A 204 16.84 17.69 -1.23
N PHE A 205 17.02 17.95 -2.52
CA PHE A 205 16.03 17.62 -3.55
C PHE A 205 15.73 16.11 -3.58
N ARG A 206 16.74 15.25 -3.41
CA ARG A 206 16.54 13.80 -3.29
C ARG A 206 15.72 13.41 -2.07
N ILE A 207 15.93 14.09 -0.93
CA ILE A 207 15.09 13.86 0.26
C ILE A 207 13.64 14.20 -0.04
N GLU A 208 13.38 15.34 -0.68
CA GLU A 208 12.04 15.76 -1.07
C GLU A 208 11.37 14.74 -2.00
N GLU A 209 12.10 14.22 -3.01
CA GLU A 209 11.60 13.14 -3.88
C GLU A 209 11.24 11.87 -3.09
N TYR A 210 12.09 11.45 -2.15
CA TYR A 210 11.81 10.26 -1.33
C TYR A 210 10.62 10.46 -0.40
N VAL A 211 10.49 11.63 0.23
CA VAL A 211 9.31 11.98 1.04
C VAL A 211 8.04 11.97 0.18
N GLY A 212 8.09 12.58 -1.00
CA GLY A 212 6.99 12.57 -1.97
C GLY A 212 6.57 11.14 -2.36
N MET A 213 7.53 10.29 -2.70
CA MET A 213 7.27 8.87 -3.00
C MET A 213 6.62 8.13 -1.83
N ALA A 214 7.08 8.37 -0.60
CA ALA A 214 6.53 7.74 0.59
C ALA A 214 5.06 8.10 0.81
N LEU A 215 4.72 9.38 0.70
CA LEU A 215 3.35 9.88 0.82
C LEU A 215 2.44 9.30 -0.27
N GLN A 216 2.92 9.23 -1.51
CA GLN A 216 2.15 8.65 -2.61
C GLN A 216 1.96 7.14 -2.46
N TYR A 217 2.99 6.41 -2.00
CA TYR A 217 2.85 4.99 -1.72
C TYR A 217 1.76 4.72 -0.66
N GLN A 218 1.71 5.53 0.39
CA GLN A 218 0.68 5.43 1.42
C GLN A 218 -0.73 5.65 0.83
N ARG A 219 -0.90 6.68 -0.01
CA ARG A 219 -2.18 6.97 -0.68
C ARG A 219 -2.61 5.86 -1.63
N VAL A 220 -1.69 5.35 -2.46
CA VAL A 220 -1.96 4.25 -3.40
C VAL A 220 -2.31 2.96 -2.66
N SER A 221 -1.72 2.72 -1.48
CA SER A 221 -1.96 1.52 -0.66
C SER A 221 -3.23 1.60 0.18
N SER A 222 -3.83 2.79 0.35
CA SER A 222 -5.10 2.95 1.06
C SER A 222 -6.25 2.36 0.24
N THR A 223 -7.23 1.79 0.93
CA THR A 223 -8.47 1.26 0.32
C THR A 223 -9.46 2.38 -0.02
N GLU A 224 -9.27 3.58 0.53
CA GLU A 224 -10.06 4.75 0.23
C GLU A 224 -9.57 5.33 -1.10
N ASN A 225 -10.50 5.50 -2.05
CA ASN A 225 -10.24 6.18 -3.33
C ASN A 225 -10.15 7.69 -3.06
N ASP A 226 -8.95 8.15 -2.70
CA ASP A 226 -8.68 9.55 -2.35
C ASP A 226 -8.17 10.34 -3.58
N PHE A 227 -8.69 10.03 -4.76
CA PHE A 227 -8.39 10.78 -5.99
C PHE A 227 -9.59 11.64 -6.42
N VAL A 228 -9.29 12.84 -6.87
CA VAL A 228 -10.27 13.81 -7.38
C VAL A 228 -10.10 13.91 -8.89
N LEU A 229 -11.05 13.35 -9.63
CA LEU A 229 -11.05 13.46 -11.08
C LEU A 229 -11.63 14.80 -11.51
N GLU A 230 -10.83 15.56 -12.25
CA GLU A 230 -11.20 16.87 -12.81
C GLU A 230 -10.58 17.08 -14.20
N LYS A 231 -11.01 18.10 -14.91
CA LYS A 231 -10.35 18.51 -16.15
C LYS A 231 -9.05 19.22 -15.82
N VAL A 232 -7.93 18.62 -16.21
CA VAL A 232 -6.58 19.08 -15.92
C VAL A 232 -5.90 19.54 -17.19
N SER A 233 -5.34 20.75 -17.18
CA SER A 233 -4.49 21.26 -18.26
C SER A 233 -3.17 20.50 -18.30
N VAL A 234 -2.96 19.73 -19.36
CA VAL A 234 -1.73 18.95 -19.56
C VAL A 234 -0.51 19.87 -19.68
N ASP A 235 -0.63 20.97 -20.39
CA ASP A 235 0.46 21.94 -20.57
C ASP A 235 0.93 22.53 -19.24
N GLY A 236 0.00 22.88 -18.36
CA GLY A 236 0.32 23.40 -17.02
C GLY A 236 1.14 22.42 -16.21
N VAL A 237 0.70 21.16 -16.11
CA VAL A 237 1.39 20.13 -15.33
C VAL A 237 2.78 19.79 -15.91
N ILE A 238 2.90 19.70 -17.25
CA ILE A 238 4.20 19.46 -17.89
C ILE A 238 5.18 20.60 -17.64
N ARG A 239 4.76 21.87 -17.80
CA ARG A 239 5.63 23.04 -17.55
C ARG A 239 6.07 23.14 -16.11
N ASP A 240 5.18 22.89 -15.16
CA ASP A 240 5.52 22.89 -13.74
C ASP A 240 6.52 21.78 -13.40
N THR A 241 6.33 20.58 -13.99
CA THR A 241 7.29 19.47 -13.87
C THR A 241 8.66 19.84 -14.45
N ILE A 242 8.71 20.41 -15.67
CA ILE A 242 9.97 20.87 -16.29
C ILE A 242 10.66 21.90 -15.41
N LYS A 243 9.93 22.88 -14.89
CA LYS A 243 10.46 23.95 -14.04
C LYS A 243 11.08 23.40 -12.77
N LYS A 244 10.48 22.37 -12.15
CA LYS A 244 10.98 21.71 -10.95
C LYS A 244 12.37 21.08 -11.17
N TYR A 245 12.60 20.47 -12.35
CA TYR A 245 13.86 19.80 -12.68
C TYR A 245 14.86 20.68 -13.46
N ALA A 246 14.50 21.92 -13.79
CA ALA A 246 15.31 22.80 -14.67
C ALA A 246 16.76 22.98 -14.17
N LYS A 247 16.97 23.25 -12.87
CA LYS A 247 18.31 23.42 -12.29
C LYS A 247 19.18 22.18 -12.50
N ILE A 248 18.65 20.97 -12.24
CA ILE A 248 19.35 19.70 -12.40
C ILE A 248 19.71 19.45 -13.87
N MET A 249 18.77 19.72 -14.80
CA MET A 249 18.99 19.56 -16.23
C MET A 249 20.10 20.49 -16.73
N ILE A 250 20.09 21.77 -16.31
CA ILE A 250 21.12 22.75 -16.69
C ILE A 250 22.49 22.29 -16.19
N ARG A 251 22.62 21.87 -14.92
CA ARG A 251 23.90 21.39 -14.36
C ARG A 251 24.42 20.15 -15.06
N ARG A 252 23.54 19.24 -15.48
CA ARG A 252 23.89 18.01 -16.19
C ARG A 252 24.02 18.17 -17.69
N HIS A 253 23.84 19.37 -18.24
CA HIS A 253 23.85 19.67 -19.66
C HIS A 253 22.86 18.81 -20.45
N ILE A 254 21.67 18.58 -19.90
CA ILE A 254 20.58 17.84 -20.53
C ILE A 254 19.62 18.86 -21.17
N GLY A 255 19.48 18.77 -22.50
CA GLY A 255 18.50 19.57 -23.24
C GLY A 255 17.07 19.06 -23.00
N ILE A 256 16.09 19.96 -23.07
CA ILE A 256 14.68 19.59 -23.06
C ILE A 256 13.94 20.18 -24.26
N ASN A 257 13.16 19.35 -24.96
CA ASN A 257 12.29 19.74 -26.04
C ASN A 257 10.83 19.52 -25.65
N TYR A 258 10.06 20.61 -25.65
CA TYR A 258 8.61 20.58 -25.43
C TYR A 258 7.96 21.75 -26.18
N SER A 259 7.02 21.45 -27.07
CA SER A 259 6.38 22.47 -27.91
C SER A 259 5.09 23.06 -27.32
N GLY A 260 4.61 22.50 -26.19
CA GLY A 260 3.33 22.88 -25.61
C GLY A 260 2.15 22.10 -26.20
N THR A 261 1.03 22.10 -25.48
CA THR A 261 -0.25 21.54 -25.91
C THR A 261 -1.41 22.35 -25.32
N GLY A 262 -2.53 22.43 -26.05
CA GLY A 262 -3.77 23.03 -25.53
C GLY A 262 -4.75 22.01 -24.94
N GLN A 263 -4.34 20.75 -24.82
CA GLN A 263 -5.23 19.66 -24.41
C GLN A 263 -5.46 19.62 -22.90
N GLU A 264 -6.69 19.25 -22.55
CA GLU A 264 -7.10 18.90 -21.19
C GLU A 264 -7.48 17.42 -21.12
N VAL A 265 -7.17 16.78 -20.00
CA VAL A 265 -7.53 15.38 -19.73
C VAL A 265 -8.31 15.28 -18.44
N TYR A 266 -9.20 14.30 -18.33
CA TYR A 266 -9.95 14.03 -17.11
C TYR A 266 -9.14 13.10 -16.21
N THR A 267 -8.55 13.66 -15.14
CA THR A 267 -7.62 12.93 -14.26
C THR A 267 -7.48 13.66 -12.92
N ASP A 268 -6.70 13.08 -12.00
CA ASP A 268 -6.22 13.79 -10.80
C ASP A 268 -4.90 14.50 -11.13
N GLY A 269 -4.90 15.83 -11.05
CA GLY A 269 -3.73 16.64 -11.40
C GLY A 269 -2.50 16.35 -10.56
N LYS A 270 -2.66 15.99 -9.27
CA LYS A 270 -1.54 15.65 -8.38
C LYS A 270 -0.91 14.30 -8.73
N TRP A 271 -1.74 13.32 -9.12
CA TRP A 271 -1.26 12.01 -9.53
C TRP A 271 -0.60 12.06 -10.91
N LEU A 272 -1.15 12.86 -11.83
CA LEU A 272 -0.51 13.12 -13.12
C LEU A 272 0.85 13.80 -12.93
N ALA A 273 0.93 14.85 -12.12
CA ALA A 273 2.20 15.52 -11.80
C ALA A 273 3.22 14.54 -11.25
N PHE A 274 2.86 13.70 -10.29
CA PHE A 274 3.75 12.70 -9.74
C PHE A 274 4.25 11.70 -10.80
N MET A 275 3.37 11.17 -11.66
CA MET A 275 3.77 10.26 -12.74
C MET A 275 4.77 10.92 -13.70
N LEU A 276 4.52 12.18 -14.11
CA LEU A 276 5.43 12.94 -14.96
C LEU A 276 6.77 13.20 -14.27
N GLU A 277 6.76 13.58 -12.98
CA GLU A 277 7.96 13.78 -12.18
C GLU A 277 8.81 12.50 -12.11
N GLN A 278 8.21 11.35 -11.84
CA GLN A 278 8.93 10.06 -11.75
C GLN A 278 9.54 9.64 -13.10
N ILE A 279 8.82 9.84 -14.20
CA ILE A 279 9.31 9.50 -15.52
C ILE A 279 10.42 10.47 -15.93
N LEU A 280 10.25 11.79 -15.69
CA LEU A 280 11.26 12.80 -16.01
C LEU A 280 12.52 12.63 -15.14
N SER A 281 12.37 12.36 -13.84
CA SER A 281 13.48 12.05 -12.93
C SER A 281 14.30 10.87 -13.44
N ASN A 282 13.64 9.77 -13.87
CA ASN A 282 14.32 8.64 -14.48
C ASN A 282 15.03 9.01 -15.79
N ALA A 283 14.38 9.76 -16.68
CA ALA A 283 14.97 10.22 -17.93
C ALA A 283 16.26 11.03 -17.67
N ILE A 284 16.23 11.96 -16.70
CA ILE A 284 17.40 12.77 -16.32
C ILE A 284 18.50 11.90 -15.66
N LYS A 285 18.10 10.95 -14.82
CA LYS A 285 19.03 10.07 -14.11
C LYS A 285 19.83 9.18 -15.06
N TYR A 286 19.18 8.63 -16.07
CA TYR A 286 19.76 7.66 -16.98
C TYR A 286 20.24 8.26 -18.31
N THR A 287 20.22 9.60 -18.43
CA THR A 287 20.81 10.34 -19.56
C THR A 287 22.05 11.12 -19.07
N PRO A 288 23.27 10.57 -19.25
CA PRO A 288 24.48 11.28 -18.83
C PRO A 288 24.68 12.61 -19.56
N GLN A 289 24.42 12.59 -20.86
CA GLN A 289 24.40 13.75 -21.77
C GLN A 289 23.40 13.49 -22.87
N GLY A 290 22.64 14.51 -23.29
CA GLY A 290 21.66 14.35 -24.35
C GLY A 290 20.43 15.23 -24.20
N VAL A 291 19.31 14.72 -24.67
CA VAL A 291 18.06 15.48 -24.73
C VAL A 291 16.90 14.62 -24.23
N VAL A 292 16.03 15.25 -23.45
CA VAL A 292 14.71 14.71 -23.12
C VAL A 292 13.68 15.43 -23.96
N THR A 293 12.81 14.69 -24.65
CA THR A 293 11.75 15.22 -25.48
C THR A 293 10.39 14.82 -24.89
N ILE A 294 9.51 15.80 -24.69
CA ILE A 294 8.12 15.56 -24.28
C ILE A 294 7.23 15.88 -25.48
N GLU A 295 6.46 14.91 -25.90
CA GLU A 295 5.53 15.01 -27.03
C GLU A 295 4.13 14.65 -26.56
N THR A 296 3.14 15.25 -27.19
CA THR A 296 1.73 14.91 -26.99
C THR A 296 1.14 14.54 -28.36
N ALA A 297 0.33 13.49 -28.37
CA ALA A 297 -0.34 13.01 -29.57
C ALA A 297 -1.77 12.57 -29.23
N GLU A 298 -2.65 12.74 -30.20
CA GLU A 298 -4.02 12.23 -30.15
C GLU A 298 -4.16 11.16 -31.22
N GLU A 299 -4.55 9.96 -30.81
CA GLU A 299 -4.74 8.81 -31.70
C GLU A 299 -6.12 8.20 -31.42
N LYS A 300 -7.03 8.32 -32.41
CA LYS A 300 -8.42 7.87 -32.30
C LYS A 300 -9.10 8.55 -31.10
N ASP A 301 -9.54 7.74 -30.11
CA ASP A 301 -10.26 8.20 -28.92
C ASP A 301 -9.33 8.32 -27.69
N ARG A 302 -8.01 8.40 -27.90
CA ARG A 302 -7.02 8.45 -26.83
C ARG A 302 -6.02 9.59 -27.03
N PHE A 303 -5.68 10.22 -25.92
CA PHE A 303 -4.61 11.20 -25.84
C PHE A 303 -3.40 10.60 -25.15
N PHE A 304 -2.20 10.87 -25.66
CA PHE A 304 -0.95 10.36 -25.13
C PHE A 304 0.02 11.47 -24.77
N ILE A 305 0.63 11.36 -23.60
CA ILE A 305 1.83 12.10 -23.22
C ILE A 305 3.00 11.13 -23.34
N THR A 306 4.03 11.53 -24.08
CA THR A 306 5.23 10.74 -24.32
C THR A 306 6.44 11.47 -23.79
N ILE A 307 7.26 10.79 -22.97
CA ILE A 307 8.57 11.28 -22.54
C ILE A 307 9.62 10.35 -23.13
N LYS A 308 10.53 10.91 -23.92
CA LYS A 308 11.62 10.20 -24.58
C LYS A 308 12.94 10.79 -24.16
N ASP A 309 13.87 9.93 -23.73
CA ASP A 309 15.26 10.29 -23.46
C ASP A 309 16.22 9.67 -24.49
N THR A 310 17.43 10.21 -24.56
CA THR A 310 18.54 9.69 -25.37
C THR A 310 19.61 9.02 -24.49
N GLY A 311 19.19 8.44 -23.38
CA GLY A 311 20.07 7.87 -22.37
C GLY A 311 20.59 6.46 -22.71
N ILE A 312 21.06 5.78 -21.68
CA ILE A 312 21.70 4.45 -21.79
C ILE A 312 20.75 3.33 -22.24
N GLY A 313 19.44 3.53 -22.11
CA GLY A 313 18.42 2.53 -22.40
C GLY A 313 18.35 1.38 -21.40
N ILE A 314 17.43 0.45 -21.64
CA ILE A 314 17.11 -0.71 -20.80
C ILE A 314 17.26 -1.98 -21.63
N LYS A 315 17.77 -3.05 -21.04
CA LYS A 315 17.86 -4.36 -21.67
C LYS A 315 16.46 -4.93 -21.95
N ALA A 316 16.30 -5.62 -23.08
CA ALA A 316 15.03 -6.23 -23.45
C ALA A 316 14.49 -7.24 -22.40
N GLU A 317 15.40 -7.93 -21.69
CA GLU A 317 15.07 -8.87 -20.61
C GLU A 317 14.49 -8.18 -19.36
N ASP A 318 14.85 -6.90 -19.13
CA ASP A 318 14.40 -6.11 -17.97
C ASP A 318 13.06 -5.39 -18.23
N LEU A 319 12.75 -5.07 -19.50
CA LEU A 319 11.56 -4.29 -19.87
C LEU A 319 10.23 -4.83 -19.32
N PRO A 320 9.93 -6.14 -19.32
CA PRO A 320 8.69 -6.66 -18.77
C PRO A 320 8.54 -6.41 -17.26
N ARG A 321 9.65 -6.20 -16.57
CA ARG A 321 9.74 -6.13 -15.11
C ARG A 321 9.91 -4.73 -14.55
N VAL A 322 10.13 -3.71 -15.38
CA VAL A 322 10.41 -2.33 -14.93
C VAL A 322 9.31 -1.71 -14.05
N PHE A 323 8.08 -2.23 -14.15
CA PHE A 323 6.94 -1.82 -13.34
C PHE A 323 6.69 -2.72 -12.12
N GLU A 324 7.53 -3.76 -11.89
CA GLU A 324 7.45 -4.60 -10.70
C GLU A 324 7.97 -3.86 -9.47
N LYS A 325 7.35 -4.12 -8.32
CA LYS A 325 7.73 -3.48 -7.05
C LYS A 325 9.16 -3.85 -6.64
N GLY A 326 9.99 -2.82 -6.44
CA GLY A 326 11.38 -2.97 -5.99
C GLY A 326 12.34 -3.45 -7.07
N TYR A 327 11.91 -3.54 -8.33
CA TYR A 327 12.78 -3.92 -9.42
C TYR A 327 13.65 -2.75 -9.88
N THR A 328 14.97 -2.92 -9.86
CA THR A 328 15.94 -1.86 -10.21
C THR A 328 16.73 -2.15 -11.49
N GLY A 329 16.58 -3.33 -12.10
CA GLY A 329 17.32 -3.75 -13.29
C GLY A 329 18.84 -3.80 -13.08
N TYR A 330 19.57 -4.17 -14.12
CA TYR A 330 21.05 -4.25 -14.08
C TYR A 330 21.70 -2.89 -13.77
N ASN A 331 21.19 -1.83 -14.37
CA ASN A 331 21.70 -0.46 -14.18
C ASN A 331 21.41 0.11 -12.79
N GLY A 332 20.29 -0.30 -12.19
CA GLY A 332 19.90 0.11 -10.83
C GLY A 332 20.66 -0.64 -9.71
N HIS A 333 21.15 -1.85 -9.98
CA HIS A 333 22.06 -2.56 -9.07
C HIS A 333 23.42 -1.89 -8.95
N ALA A 334 23.92 -1.29 -10.05
CA ALA A 334 25.16 -0.49 -10.04
C ALA A 334 24.96 0.85 -9.30
N ASP A 335 23.75 1.41 -9.34
CA ASP A 335 23.37 2.61 -8.60
C ASP A 335 22.64 2.22 -7.32
N LYS A 336 23.37 2.18 -6.19
CA LYS A 336 22.83 1.91 -4.84
C LYS A 336 21.67 2.84 -4.43
N LYS A 337 21.35 3.85 -5.24
CA LYS A 337 20.33 4.89 -5.02
C LYS A 337 18.98 4.59 -5.70
N ALA A 338 18.83 3.48 -6.43
CA ALA A 338 17.58 3.13 -7.08
C ALA A 338 16.64 2.35 -6.13
N THR A 339 15.43 2.85 -5.94
CA THR A 339 14.41 2.21 -5.06
C THR A 339 13.58 1.14 -5.76
N GLY A 340 13.46 1.21 -7.10
CA GLY A 340 12.54 0.37 -7.89
C GLY A 340 11.05 0.59 -7.56
N ILE A 341 10.69 1.71 -6.93
CA ILE A 341 9.31 1.99 -6.52
C ILE A 341 8.64 3.02 -7.41
N GLY A 342 9.38 3.97 -7.97
CA GLY A 342 8.80 5.06 -8.75
C GLY A 342 7.92 4.60 -9.91
N LEU A 343 8.44 3.75 -10.80
CA LEU A 343 7.69 3.21 -11.93
C LEU A 343 6.54 2.27 -11.49
N TYR A 344 6.75 1.49 -10.43
CA TYR A 344 5.68 0.69 -9.84
C TYR A 344 4.50 1.57 -9.39
N LEU A 345 4.77 2.70 -8.71
CA LEU A 345 3.73 3.65 -8.33
C LEU A 345 3.03 4.27 -9.54
N CYS A 346 3.79 4.65 -10.57
CA CYS A 346 3.20 5.15 -11.83
C CYS A 346 2.20 4.15 -12.42
N ARG A 347 2.54 2.86 -12.45
CA ARG A 347 1.64 1.81 -12.92
C ARG A 347 0.39 1.69 -12.06
N GLN A 348 0.55 1.64 -10.73
CA GLN A 348 -0.58 1.56 -9.79
C GLN A 348 -1.52 2.76 -9.90
N MET A 349 -0.96 3.97 -10.09
CA MET A 349 -1.75 5.19 -10.28
C MET A 349 -2.49 5.17 -11.62
N ALA A 350 -1.80 4.80 -12.70
CA ALA A 350 -2.42 4.67 -14.02
C ALA A 350 -3.58 3.67 -13.97
N ASP A 351 -3.38 2.48 -13.39
CA ASP A 351 -4.42 1.45 -13.27
C ASP A 351 -5.62 1.94 -12.45
N LYS A 352 -5.41 2.67 -11.32
CA LYS A 352 -6.49 3.22 -10.49
C LYS A 352 -7.28 4.34 -11.18
N LEU A 353 -6.62 5.13 -12.03
CA LEU A 353 -7.24 6.23 -12.76
C LEU A 353 -7.84 5.79 -14.12
N GLY A 354 -7.74 4.50 -14.48
CA GLY A 354 -8.18 4.01 -15.80
C GLY A 354 -7.27 4.43 -16.95
N HIS A 355 -6.04 4.87 -16.65
CA HIS A 355 -5.05 5.29 -17.64
C HIS A 355 -4.14 4.13 -18.04
N THR A 356 -3.43 4.29 -19.16
CA THR A 356 -2.45 3.31 -19.62
C THR A 356 -1.04 3.86 -19.52
N ILE A 357 -0.08 3.03 -19.07
CA ILE A 357 1.34 3.37 -19.11
C ILE A 357 2.09 2.28 -19.85
N ARG A 358 2.97 2.68 -20.78
CA ARG A 358 3.80 1.77 -21.61
C ARG A 358 5.22 2.30 -21.69
N MET A 359 6.16 1.39 -21.95
CA MET A 359 7.56 1.73 -22.09
C MET A 359 8.20 0.94 -23.23
N GLU A 360 9.03 1.60 -24.01
CA GLU A 360 9.94 0.99 -24.98
C GLU A 360 11.35 1.52 -24.73
N SER A 361 12.34 0.69 -24.88
CA SER A 361 13.73 1.08 -24.68
C SER A 361 14.66 0.19 -25.48
N GLU A 362 15.77 0.76 -25.90
CA GLU A 362 16.87 0.04 -26.58
C GLU A 362 18.20 0.56 -26.03
N ILE A 363 19.11 -0.36 -25.70
CA ILE A 363 20.42 -0.02 -25.17
C ILE A 363 21.15 0.94 -26.12
N GLY A 364 21.65 2.05 -25.60
CA GLY A 364 22.37 3.08 -26.31
C GLY A 364 21.52 4.01 -27.20
N LYS A 365 20.18 3.80 -27.25
CA LYS A 365 19.25 4.70 -27.95
C LYS A 365 18.34 5.49 -27.03
N GLY A 366 18.19 5.05 -25.77
CA GLY A 366 17.35 5.68 -24.76
C GLY A 366 16.06 4.95 -24.50
N THR A 367 15.16 5.64 -23.77
CA THR A 367 13.87 5.10 -23.33
C THR A 367 12.73 6.02 -23.74
N LYS A 368 11.59 5.44 -24.06
CA LYS A 368 10.35 6.13 -24.40
C LYS A 368 9.23 5.59 -23.53
N VAL A 369 8.55 6.48 -22.80
CA VAL A 369 7.43 6.17 -21.89
C VAL A 369 6.20 6.91 -22.36
N TRP A 370 5.05 6.21 -22.41
CA TRP A 370 3.75 6.78 -22.76
C TRP A 370 2.79 6.69 -21.58
N ILE A 371 2.05 7.77 -21.35
CA ILE A 371 0.85 7.79 -20.53
C ILE A 371 -0.33 8.06 -21.46
N GLY A 372 -1.30 7.15 -21.51
CA GLY A 372 -2.47 7.26 -22.37
C GLY A 372 -3.75 7.48 -21.56
N PHE A 373 -4.56 8.42 -22.02
CA PHE A 373 -5.84 8.85 -21.44
C PHE A 373 -6.96 8.54 -22.41
N GLU A 374 -8.12 8.11 -21.92
CA GLU A 374 -9.34 8.03 -22.72
C GLU A 374 -9.97 9.41 -22.83
N LEU A 375 -10.37 9.83 -24.06
CA LEU A 375 -10.97 11.12 -24.31
C LEU A 375 -12.48 11.16 -24.05
N ASP A 376 -13.15 9.99 -24.07
CA ASP A 376 -14.60 9.86 -23.84
C ASP A 376 -14.91 9.51 -22.36
N TYR A 377 -14.86 10.53 -21.49
CA TYR A 377 -15.43 10.42 -20.12
C TYR A 377 -16.81 11.12 -20.01
N ALA A 378 -17.46 11.42 -21.12
CA ALA A 378 -18.73 12.19 -21.10
C ALA A 378 -19.95 11.36 -20.66
N ASP A 379 -19.90 10.02 -20.57
CA ASP A 379 -21.11 9.19 -20.45
C ASP A 379 -21.11 8.12 -19.31
N VAL A 380 -20.23 8.17 -18.31
CA VAL A 380 -20.18 7.13 -17.27
C VAL A 380 -20.65 7.61 -15.88
N ARG A 381 -21.46 8.66 -15.83
CA ARG A 381 -22.21 9.02 -14.61
C ARG A 381 -23.60 9.56 -14.95
N ASP A 382 -24.52 8.65 -15.20
CA ASP A 382 -25.94 8.76 -14.82
C ASP A 382 -26.31 7.64 -13.86
#